data_9ff975ecdc85b160a16f98d50c769697
#
_entry.id   9ff975ecdc85b160a16f98d50c769697
#
_cell.length_a   1.000
_cell.length_b   1.000
_cell.length_c   1.000
_cell.angle_alpha   90.00
_cell.angle_beta   90.00
_cell.angle_gamma   90.00
#
_symmetry.space_group_name_H-M   'P 1'
#
loop_
_entity.id
_entity.type
_entity.pdbx_description
1 polymer ?
#
loop_
_entity_poly.entity_id
_entity_poly.type
_entity_poly.pdbx_seq_one_letter_code
_entity_poly.pdbx_strand_id
1 'polypeptide(L)' 'MGAQPTQRRLATVLAADIAGYSRLMNEDEAATVDAWQAARAEVIKPSIAEYSGRIVKHTGDGFLAEFPT' A
#
# COMPACT_ATOMS: atom_id res chain seq x y z
N MET A 1 -18.74 16.29 30.63
CA MET A 1 -18.49 16.13 29.88
C MET A 1 -17.81 15.34 29.61
N GLY A 2 -17.81 14.88 29.48
CA GLY A 2 -17.23 13.90 29.23
C GLY A 2 -16.38 13.84 28.11
N ALA A 3 -15.30 14.28 28.24
CA ALA A 3 -14.34 14.07 27.24
C ALA A 3 -14.16 12.57 27.09
N GLN A 4 -14.32 12.11 25.91
CA GLN A 4 -13.98 10.75 25.59
C GLN A 4 -12.51 10.56 25.82
N PRO A 5 -12.11 9.49 26.48
CA PRO A 5 -10.69 9.20 26.52
C PRO A 5 -10.17 8.97 25.10
N THR A 6 -9.11 9.65 24.79
CA THR A 6 -8.46 9.47 23.50
C THR A 6 -7.86 8.07 23.45
N GLN A 7 -8.36 7.29 22.55
CA GLN A 7 -7.73 5.99 22.32
C GLN A 7 -6.47 6.20 21.49
N ARG A 8 -5.36 5.82 22.06
CA ARG A 8 -4.09 5.85 21.35
C ARG A 8 -3.82 4.48 20.80
N ARG A 9 -3.65 4.42 19.51
CA ARG A 9 -3.23 3.21 18.84
C ARG A 9 -1.87 3.46 18.23
N LEU A 10 -0.97 2.56 18.51
CA LEU A 10 0.30 2.56 17.81
C LEU A 10 0.16 1.69 16.58
N ALA A 11 0.62 2.22 15.48
CA ALA A 11 0.61 1.48 14.23
C ALA A 11 1.90 1.78 13.47
N THR A 12 2.39 0.78 12.79
CA THR A 12 3.49 0.95 11.85
C THR A 12 2.89 1.28 10.50
N VAL A 13 3.39 2.33 9.89
CA VAL A 13 2.93 2.77 8.58
C VAL A 13 4.02 2.48 7.56
N LEU A 14 3.63 1.82 6.48
CA LEU A 14 4.50 1.55 5.35
C LEU A 14 4.01 2.33 4.15
N ALA A 15 4.89 3.16 3.59
CA ALA A 15 4.63 3.84 2.33
C ALA A 15 5.61 3.28 1.31
N ALA A 16 5.09 2.91 0.16
CA ALA A 16 5.90 2.31 -0.90
C ALA A 16 5.49 2.87 -2.25
N ASP A 17 6.47 2.99 -3.14
CA ASP A 17 6.20 3.39 -4.51
C ASP A 17 7.16 2.67 -5.46
N ILE A 18 6.79 2.63 -6.74
CA ILE A 18 7.59 1.95 -7.76
C ILE A 18 8.68 2.88 -8.25
N ALA A 19 9.93 2.45 -8.08
CA ALA A 19 11.05 3.20 -8.62
C ALA A 19 10.99 3.23 -10.15
N GLY A 20 11.15 4.41 -10.72
CA GLY A 20 11.14 4.57 -12.16
C GLY A 20 9.80 4.38 -12.83
N TYR A 21 8.70 4.56 -12.10
CA TYR A 21 7.36 4.33 -12.62
C TYR A 21 7.08 5.11 -13.89
N SER A 22 7.43 6.41 -13.93
CA SER A 22 7.20 7.24 -15.11
C SER A 22 7.91 6.69 -16.33
N ARG A 23 9.13 6.21 -16.17
CA ARG A 23 9.87 5.63 -17.27
C ARG A 23 9.23 4.34 -17.76
N LEU A 24 8.81 3.47 -16.83
CA LEU A 24 8.13 2.23 -17.20
C LEU A 24 6.83 2.51 -17.94
N MET A 25 6.07 3.50 -17.50
CA MET A 25 4.84 3.89 -18.17
C MET A 25 5.09 4.44 -19.56
N ASN A 26 6.17 5.19 -19.73
CA ASN A 26 6.53 5.72 -21.04
C ASN A 26 6.97 4.63 -22.01
N GLU A 27 7.62 3.58 -21.50
CA GLU A 27 8.08 2.47 -22.34
C GLU A 27 6.92 1.57 -22.77
N ASP A 28 6.06 1.20 -21.85
CA ASP A 28 4.91 0.35 -22.15
C ASP A 28 3.87 0.51 -21.03
N GLU A 29 2.92 1.39 -21.25
CA GLU A 29 1.91 1.70 -20.24
C GLU A 29 1.06 0.48 -19.89
N ALA A 30 0.56 -0.22 -20.90
CA ALA A 30 -0.34 -1.36 -20.66
C ALA A 30 0.36 -2.47 -19.89
N ALA A 31 1.58 -2.81 -20.28
CA ALA A 31 2.34 -3.85 -19.59
C ALA A 31 2.67 -3.45 -18.16
N THR A 32 3.00 -2.18 -17.94
CA THR A 32 3.32 -1.67 -16.60
C THR A 32 2.11 -1.73 -15.68
N VAL A 33 0.95 -1.31 -16.16
CA VAL A 33 -0.29 -1.36 -15.39
C VAL A 33 -0.66 -2.81 -15.06
N ASP A 34 -0.59 -3.69 -16.04
CA ASP A 34 -0.91 -5.11 -15.83
C ASP A 34 0.03 -5.75 -14.81
N ALA A 35 1.32 -5.51 -14.92
CA ALA A 35 2.30 -6.04 -13.99
C ALA A 35 2.07 -5.51 -12.57
N TRP A 36 1.75 -4.23 -12.46
CA TRP A 36 1.50 -3.62 -11.16
C TRP A 36 0.23 -4.18 -10.51
N GLN A 37 -0.83 -4.36 -11.28
CA GLN A 37 -2.06 -4.95 -10.77
C GLN A 37 -1.85 -6.39 -10.33
N ALA A 38 -1.10 -7.17 -11.09
CA ALA A 38 -0.77 -8.54 -10.73
C ALA A 38 0.05 -8.58 -9.44
N ALA A 39 1.04 -7.72 -9.31
CA ALA A 39 1.85 -7.66 -8.11
C ALA A 39 1.02 -7.30 -6.87
N ARG A 40 0.08 -6.37 -7.00
CA ARG A 40 -0.82 -6.03 -5.90
C ARG A 40 -1.64 -7.23 -5.45
N ALA A 41 -2.23 -7.93 -6.41
CA ALA A 41 -3.15 -9.02 -6.10
C ALA A 41 -2.43 -10.26 -5.59
N GLU A 42 -1.28 -10.57 -6.16
CA GLU A 42 -0.61 -11.85 -5.92
C GLU A 42 0.46 -11.80 -4.85
N VAL A 43 1.06 -10.64 -4.63
CA VAL A 43 2.16 -10.49 -3.69
C VAL A 43 1.84 -9.51 -2.57
N ILE A 44 1.46 -8.29 -2.93
CA ILE A 44 1.38 -7.20 -1.95
C ILE A 44 0.23 -7.40 -0.98
N LYS A 45 -0.99 -7.62 -1.47
CA LYS A 45 -2.14 -7.80 -0.60
C LYS A 45 -2.00 -9.03 0.30
N PRO A 46 -1.61 -10.21 -0.24
CA PRO A 46 -1.43 -11.37 0.62
C PRO A 46 -0.33 -11.18 1.66
N SER A 47 0.77 -10.54 1.29
CA SER A 47 1.87 -10.30 2.22
C SER A 47 1.48 -9.38 3.35
N ILE A 48 0.75 -8.30 3.02
CA ILE A 48 0.27 -7.36 4.04
C ILE A 48 -0.72 -8.05 4.97
N ALA A 49 -1.62 -8.86 4.43
CA ALA A 49 -2.59 -9.60 5.25
C ALA A 49 -1.91 -10.61 6.15
N GLU A 50 -0.84 -11.25 5.68
CA GLU A 50 -0.09 -12.22 6.47
C GLU A 50 0.46 -11.61 7.75
N TYR A 51 0.83 -10.35 7.73
CA TYR A 51 1.34 -9.64 8.90
C TYR A 51 0.27 -8.80 9.60
N SER A 52 -0.99 -9.13 9.36
CA SER A 52 -2.14 -8.47 9.99
C SER A 52 -2.26 -6.99 9.63
N GLY A 53 -1.69 -6.63 8.50
CA GLY A 53 -1.77 -5.27 8.01
C GLY A 53 -2.97 -5.04 7.11
N ARG A 54 -3.17 -3.80 6.73
CA ARG A 54 -4.17 -3.43 5.74
C ARG A 54 -3.68 -2.29 4.88
N ILE A 55 -4.16 -2.25 3.65
CA ILE A 55 -3.85 -1.14 2.76
C ILE A 55 -4.83 -0.01 3.07
N VAL A 56 -4.28 1.14 3.41
CA VAL A 56 -5.06 2.33 3.75
C VAL A 56 -5.44 3.09 2.49
N LYS A 57 -4.50 3.16 1.54
CA LYS A 57 -4.69 3.96 0.34
C LYS A 57 -3.81 3.42 -0.78
N HIS A 58 -4.36 3.37 -1.97
CA HIS A 58 -3.58 3.13 -3.18
C HIS A 58 -3.28 4.46 -3.86
N THR A 59 -2.07 4.59 -4.36
CA THR A 59 -1.69 5.69 -5.23
C THR A 59 -1.46 5.14 -6.63
N GLY A 60 -1.21 6.00 -7.62
CA GLY A 60 -0.96 5.54 -8.97
C GLY A 60 0.23 4.59 -9.05
N ASP A 61 1.29 4.90 -8.33
CA ASP A 61 2.56 4.18 -8.39
C ASP A 61 2.95 3.50 -7.08
N GLY A 62 2.03 3.42 -6.11
CA GLY A 62 2.36 2.82 -4.83
C GLY A 62 1.18 2.59 -3.93
N PHE A 63 1.44 2.52 -2.64
CA PHE A 63 0.39 2.32 -1.65
C PHE A 63 0.86 2.75 -0.27
N LEU A 64 -0.12 2.93 0.59
CA LEU A 64 0.09 3.17 2.02
C LEU A 64 -0.59 2.06 2.78
N ALA A 65 0.14 1.43 3.68
CA ALA A 65 -0.39 0.35 4.50
C ALA A 65 -0.11 0.61 5.97
N GLU A 66 -0.91 0.03 6.84
CA GLU A 66 -0.66 0.09 8.27
C GLU A 66 -0.72 -1.30 8.88
N PHE A 67 0.04 -1.47 9.95
CA PHE A 67 0.13 -2.72 10.68
C PHE A 67 -0.04 -2.45 12.16
N PRO A 68 -0.72 -3.34 12.91
CA PRO A 68 -0.77 -3.21 14.35
C PRO A 68 0.60 -3.45 14.96
N THR A 69 0.87 -2.78 16.04
CA THR A 69 2.13 -3.00 16.79
C THR A 69 1.86 -3.69 18.10
#